data_f00a633ca5916616387d767617ac91a2
#
_entry.id   f00a633ca5916616387d767617ac91a2
#
_cell.length_a   1.000
_cell.length_b   1.000
_cell.length_c   1.000
_cell.angle_alpha   90.00
_cell.angle_beta   90.00
_cell.angle_gamma   90.00
#
_symmetry.space_group_name_H-M   'P 1'
#
loop_
_entity.id
_entity.type
_entity.pdbx_description
1 polymer ?
#
loop_
_entity_poly.entity_id
_entity_poly.type
_entity_poly.pdbx_seq_one_letter_code
_entity_poly.pdbx_strand_id
1 'polypeptide(L)'
;MRVLSLSCAGAALSLALSAAPAVATDARHPLVIELFQSQGCSSCPPANANLFAWAARDDALALNFAVDYWDSLGWKDTFAKPAFTARQWAYARALGHGEVYTPQAIVNARADVAGADAAELEALTVREDRGASGPELSIEKGLAVIGAGEAPPGGAEVWLVRYDPSTREVAVKRGENAGRLLPHAHVVVDLVLIGRWRGEPERFDLPAKPDRRLVDAVLVQSAGTGPILAAVKERPE
;
A
#
# COMPACT_ATOMS: atom_id res chain seq x y z
N MET A 1 -29.15 68.91 -28.95
CA MET A 1 -29.40 67.54 -28.52
C MET A 1 -28.06 66.97 -28.13
N ARG A 2 -27.80 66.80 -26.82
CA ARG A 2 -26.59 66.18 -26.27
C ARG A 2 -26.96 64.76 -25.80
N VAL A 3 -26.33 63.76 -26.39
CA VAL A 3 -26.53 62.37 -26.03
C VAL A 3 -25.52 62.04 -24.92
N LEU A 4 -26.00 61.72 -23.72
CA LEU A 4 -25.16 61.17 -22.63
C LEU A 4 -24.96 59.69 -22.87
N SER A 5 -23.72 59.25 -23.02
CA SER A 5 -23.33 57.83 -23.02
C SER A 5 -23.06 57.40 -21.59
N LEU A 6 -23.85 56.43 -21.09
CA LEU A 6 -23.64 55.81 -19.82
C LEU A 6 -22.68 54.59 -20.03
N SER A 7 -21.46 54.68 -19.50
CA SER A 7 -20.53 53.54 -19.47
C SER A 7 -20.78 52.72 -18.21
N CYS A 8 -21.29 51.50 -18.35
CA CYS A 8 -21.34 50.51 -17.26
C CYS A 8 -19.96 49.80 -17.14
N ALA A 9 -19.23 50.12 -16.08
CA ALA A 9 -18.03 49.36 -15.70
C ALA A 9 -18.47 48.11 -14.90
N GLY A 10 -18.40 46.95 -15.54
CA GLY A 10 -18.60 45.66 -14.87
C GLY A 10 -17.36 45.27 -14.10
N ALA A 11 -17.43 45.24 -12.77
CA ALA A 11 -16.39 44.69 -11.92
C ALA A 11 -16.48 43.15 -11.92
N ALA A 12 -15.53 42.50 -12.57
CA ALA A 12 -15.38 41.04 -12.50
C ALA A 12 -14.74 40.67 -11.16
N LEU A 13 -15.51 40.05 -10.27
CA LEU A 13 -15.05 39.51 -9.00
C LEU A 13 -14.37 38.16 -9.25
N SER A 14 -13.03 38.15 -9.31
CA SER A 14 -12.24 36.93 -9.44
C SER A 14 -12.21 36.20 -8.08
N LEU A 15 -12.97 35.10 -7.95
CA LEU A 15 -12.82 34.19 -6.82
C LEU A 15 -11.50 33.45 -6.99
N ALA A 16 -10.48 33.84 -6.21
CA ALA A 16 -9.27 33.05 -6.05
C ALA A 16 -9.60 31.82 -5.20
N LEU A 17 -9.71 30.65 -5.82
CA LEU A 17 -9.78 29.36 -5.11
C LEU A 17 -8.39 29.12 -4.47
N SER A 18 -8.25 29.38 -3.16
CA SER A 18 -7.07 29.00 -2.41
C SER A 18 -7.06 27.50 -2.30
N ALA A 19 -6.26 26.80 -3.11
CA ALA A 19 -5.93 25.40 -2.89
C ALA A 19 -5.15 25.32 -1.55
N ALA A 20 -5.73 24.68 -0.54
CA ALA A 20 -4.99 24.33 0.65
C ALA A 20 -3.79 23.43 0.25
N PRO A 21 -2.59 23.67 0.82
CA PRO A 21 -1.46 22.77 0.54
C PRO A 21 -1.86 21.34 0.90
N ALA A 22 -1.70 20.41 -0.02
CA ALA A 22 -1.85 18.99 0.27
C ALA A 22 -0.79 18.64 1.32
N VAL A 23 -1.22 18.14 2.48
CA VAL A 23 -0.31 17.64 3.50
C VAL A 23 0.30 16.35 2.95
N ALA A 24 1.63 16.33 2.80
CA ALA A 24 2.36 15.15 2.31
C ALA A 24 2.20 13.95 3.27
N THR A 25 2.48 12.75 2.77
CA THR A 25 2.59 11.55 3.62
C THR A 25 3.56 11.78 4.77
N ASP A 26 3.23 11.25 5.94
CA ASP A 26 4.03 11.31 7.15
C ASP A 26 3.94 9.99 7.94
N ALA A 27 4.57 9.92 9.11
CA ALA A 27 4.56 8.71 9.94
C ALA A 27 3.15 8.31 10.45
N ARG A 28 2.14 9.19 10.39
CA ARG A 28 0.74 8.89 10.74
C ARG A 28 -0.06 8.48 9.51
N HIS A 29 0.34 8.96 8.34
CA HIS A 29 -0.32 8.73 7.07
C HIS A 29 0.69 8.12 6.08
N PRO A 30 1.26 6.93 6.36
CA PRO A 30 2.35 6.38 5.57
C PRO A 30 1.92 6.07 4.14
N LEU A 31 2.82 6.32 3.19
CA LEU A 31 2.70 5.79 1.84
C LEU A 31 2.71 4.27 1.89
N VAL A 32 1.81 3.61 1.18
CA VAL A 32 1.76 2.13 1.15
C VAL A 32 2.35 1.61 -0.14
N ILE A 33 3.35 0.72 -0.02
CA ILE A 33 3.96 -0.01 -1.14
C ILE A 33 3.77 -1.50 -0.88
N GLU A 34 3.08 -2.19 -1.77
CA GLU A 34 2.92 -3.65 -1.75
C GLU A 34 3.74 -4.24 -2.89
N LEU A 35 4.86 -4.90 -2.57
CA LEU A 35 5.70 -5.59 -3.55
C LEU A 35 5.30 -7.06 -3.63
N PHE A 36 4.79 -7.47 -4.79
CA PHE A 36 4.56 -8.88 -5.13
C PHE A 36 5.79 -9.45 -5.83
N GLN A 37 6.36 -10.50 -5.25
CA GLN A 37 7.61 -11.09 -5.71
C GLN A 37 7.68 -12.59 -5.39
N SER A 38 8.73 -13.28 -5.84
CA SER A 38 9.05 -14.65 -5.44
C SER A 38 10.56 -14.87 -5.34
N GLN A 39 10.95 -15.73 -4.42
CA GLN A 39 12.33 -16.26 -4.34
C GLN A 39 12.74 -16.99 -5.63
N GLY A 40 11.77 -17.53 -6.37
CA GLY A 40 11.99 -18.20 -7.66
C GLY A 40 12.21 -17.25 -8.84
N CYS A 41 11.86 -15.99 -8.72
CA CYS A 41 11.88 -15.00 -9.80
C CYS A 41 13.25 -14.30 -9.89
N SER A 42 13.98 -14.47 -10.99
CA SER A 42 15.35 -13.91 -11.16
C SER A 42 15.37 -12.39 -11.34
N SER A 43 14.29 -11.77 -11.78
CA SER A 43 14.12 -10.32 -11.90
C SER A 43 13.68 -9.63 -10.60
N CYS A 44 13.32 -10.38 -9.57
CA CYS A 44 12.79 -9.82 -8.31
C CYS A 44 13.85 -9.20 -7.36
N PRO A 45 15.11 -9.65 -7.29
CA PRO A 45 16.07 -9.13 -6.32
C PRO A 45 16.30 -7.60 -6.37
N PRO A 46 16.37 -6.92 -7.54
CA PRO A 46 16.48 -5.46 -7.57
C PRO A 46 15.27 -4.75 -6.93
N ALA A 47 14.04 -5.23 -7.16
CA ALA A 47 12.84 -4.67 -6.53
C ALA A 47 12.82 -4.89 -5.01
N ASN A 48 13.28 -6.05 -4.53
CA ASN A 48 13.50 -6.28 -3.11
C ASN A 48 14.50 -5.30 -2.52
N ALA A 49 15.61 -5.01 -3.21
CA ALA A 49 16.61 -4.05 -2.75
C ALA A 49 16.01 -2.64 -2.63
N ASN A 50 15.18 -2.21 -3.58
CA ASN A 50 14.47 -0.94 -3.51
C ASN A 50 13.46 -0.93 -2.36
N LEU A 51 12.75 -2.03 -2.11
CA LEU A 51 11.83 -2.14 -0.97
C LEU A 51 12.53 -1.96 0.38
N PHE A 52 13.80 -2.42 0.54
CA PHE A 52 14.58 -2.18 1.76
C PHE A 52 14.74 -0.68 2.07
N ALA A 53 15.02 0.14 1.05
CA ALA A 53 15.15 1.58 1.24
C ALA A 53 13.82 2.21 1.72
N TRP A 54 12.69 1.75 1.20
CA TRP A 54 11.36 2.19 1.63
C TRP A 54 10.98 1.64 3.01
N ALA A 55 11.36 0.42 3.34
CA ALA A 55 11.10 -0.20 4.65
C ALA A 55 11.80 0.53 5.81
N ALA A 56 12.92 1.19 5.53
CA ALA A 56 13.65 1.98 6.53
C ALA A 56 13.01 3.36 6.84
N ARG A 57 11.96 3.76 6.11
CA ARG A 57 11.32 5.08 6.26
C ARG A 57 10.14 5.01 7.22
N ASP A 58 10.01 6.03 8.06
CA ASP A 58 8.86 6.14 8.97
C ASP A 58 7.57 6.53 8.25
N ASP A 59 7.67 7.31 7.18
CA ASP A 59 6.58 7.79 6.35
C ASP A 59 6.12 6.77 5.27
N ALA A 60 6.63 5.55 5.32
CA ALA A 60 6.25 4.48 4.41
C ALA A 60 5.86 3.19 5.15
N LEU A 61 4.90 2.48 4.59
CA LEU A 61 4.54 1.10 4.89
C LEU A 61 4.87 0.25 3.68
N ALA A 62 6.09 -0.28 3.64
CA ALA A 62 6.57 -1.14 2.58
C ALA A 62 6.36 -2.60 2.98
N LEU A 63 5.63 -3.37 2.18
CA LEU A 63 5.17 -4.74 2.47
C LEU A 63 5.61 -5.69 1.37
N ASN A 64 6.21 -6.82 1.75
CA ASN A 64 6.70 -7.84 0.83
C ASN A 64 5.77 -9.04 0.80
N PHE A 65 5.04 -9.21 -0.29
CA PHE A 65 4.10 -10.31 -0.52
C PHE A 65 4.73 -11.35 -1.45
N ALA A 66 5.02 -12.53 -0.93
CA ALA A 66 5.53 -13.63 -1.73
C ALA A 66 4.38 -14.40 -2.41
N VAL A 67 4.44 -14.54 -3.73
CA VAL A 67 3.44 -15.24 -4.55
C VAL A 67 3.87 -16.68 -4.83
N ASP A 68 2.90 -17.59 -5.01
CA ASP A 68 3.13 -19.04 -5.08
C ASP A 68 3.14 -19.62 -6.51
N TYR A 69 2.81 -18.84 -7.54
CA TYR A 69 2.75 -19.38 -8.90
C TYR A 69 4.12 -19.69 -9.52
N TRP A 70 5.21 -19.21 -8.90
CA TRP A 70 6.59 -19.58 -9.26
C TRP A 70 7.02 -20.94 -8.70
N ASP A 71 6.31 -21.49 -7.73
CA ASP A 71 6.66 -22.75 -7.05
C ASP A 71 6.76 -23.93 -8.03
N SER A 72 5.97 -23.90 -9.12
CA SER A 72 5.98 -24.91 -10.18
C SER A 72 7.31 -24.96 -10.97
N LEU A 73 8.17 -23.94 -10.87
CA LEU A 73 9.45 -23.85 -11.56
C LEU A 73 10.63 -24.43 -10.76
N GLY A 74 10.34 -25.25 -9.75
CA GLY A 74 11.33 -26.08 -9.04
C GLY A 74 11.83 -25.55 -7.71
N TRP A 75 11.39 -24.36 -7.26
CA TRP A 75 11.66 -23.83 -5.93
C TRP A 75 10.35 -23.40 -5.27
N LYS A 76 10.02 -24.00 -4.14
CA LYS A 76 8.89 -23.58 -3.33
C LYS A 76 9.30 -22.38 -2.48
N ASP A 77 8.69 -21.22 -2.72
CA ASP A 77 8.93 -20.02 -1.94
C ASP A 77 8.46 -20.23 -0.49
N THR A 78 9.37 -20.00 0.46
CA THR A 78 9.15 -20.29 1.87
C THR A 78 8.19 -19.30 2.56
N PHE A 79 7.89 -18.18 1.92
CA PHE A 79 7.00 -17.13 2.41
C PHE A 79 5.68 -17.05 1.64
N ALA A 80 5.59 -17.73 0.48
CA ALA A 80 4.43 -17.64 -0.39
C ALA A 80 3.16 -18.20 0.25
N LYS A 81 2.06 -17.52 -0.02
CA LYS A 81 0.71 -17.97 0.35
C LYS A 81 -0.27 -17.74 -0.79
N PRO A 82 -1.22 -18.67 -1.03
CA PRO A 82 -2.27 -18.48 -2.06
C PRO A 82 -3.07 -17.19 -1.86
N ALA A 83 -3.28 -16.75 -0.62
CA ALA A 83 -3.97 -15.50 -0.32
C ALA A 83 -3.25 -14.27 -0.89
N PHE A 84 -1.92 -14.29 -0.97
CA PHE A 84 -1.12 -13.19 -1.52
C PHE A 84 -1.23 -13.15 -3.05
N THR A 85 -1.18 -14.30 -3.69
CA THR A 85 -1.46 -14.42 -5.13
C THR A 85 -2.89 -13.97 -5.46
N ALA A 86 -3.88 -14.35 -4.64
CA ALA A 86 -5.25 -13.90 -4.81
C ALA A 86 -5.40 -12.38 -4.67
N ARG A 87 -4.66 -11.74 -3.74
CA ARG A 87 -4.60 -10.27 -3.60
C ARG A 87 -4.00 -9.62 -4.84
N GLN A 88 -2.91 -10.16 -5.38
CA GLN A 88 -2.31 -9.65 -6.61
C GLN A 88 -3.29 -9.73 -7.78
N TRP A 89 -4.00 -10.85 -7.95
CA TRP A 89 -5.04 -10.99 -8.97
C TRP A 89 -6.21 -10.01 -8.77
N ALA A 90 -6.56 -9.70 -7.52
CA ALA A 90 -7.57 -8.69 -7.25
C ALA A 90 -7.10 -7.29 -7.72
N TYR A 91 -5.83 -6.94 -7.48
CA TYR A 91 -5.22 -5.73 -8.01
C TYR A 91 -5.17 -5.72 -9.53
N ALA A 92 -4.78 -6.82 -10.16
CA ALA A 92 -4.76 -6.91 -11.63
C ALA A 92 -6.13 -6.54 -12.22
N ARG A 93 -7.20 -7.09 -11.68
CA ARG A 93 -8.57 -6.75 -12.10
C ARG A 93 -8.93 -5.29 -11.86
N ALA A 94 -8.60 -4.74 -10.67
CA ALA A 94 -8.92 -3.35 -10.30
C ALA A 94 -8.15 -2.34 -11.15
N LEU A 95 -6.91 -2.66 -11.53
CA LEU A 95 -6.04 -1.81 -12.35
C LEU A 95 -6.22 -2.05 -13.87
N GLY A 96 -7.08 -2.97 -14.27
CA GLY A 96 -7.37 -3.26 -15.68
C GLY A 96 -6.32 -4.12 -16.39
N HIS A 97 -5.51 -4.88 -15.64
CA HIS A 97 -4.55 -5.83 -16.19
C HIS A 97 -5.21 -7.19 -16.47
N GLY A 98 -4.85 -7.81 -17.58
CA GLY A 98 -5.30 -9.15 -17.95
C GLY A 98 -4.50 -10.29 -17.29
N GLU A 99 -3.35 -9.98 -16.70
CA GLU A 99 -2.41 -10.93 -16.10
C GLU A 99 -1.69 -10.33 -14.89
N VAL A 100 -1.02 -11.18 -14.13
CA VAL A 100 -0.13 -10.79 -13.03
C VAL A 100 1.33 -11.02 -13.44
N TYR A 101 2.26 -10.26 -12.85
CA TYR A 101 3.69 -10.38 -13.12
C TYR A 101 4.51 -10.16 -11.85
N THR A 102 5.77 -10.57 -11.87
CA THR A 102 6.74 -10.25 -10.81
C THR A 102 8.08 -9.79 -11.40
N PRO A 103 8.75 -8.86 -10.69
CA PRO A 103 8.26 -8.15 -9.52
C PRO A 103 7.19 -7.13 -9.90
N GLN A 104 6.23 -6.86 -8.99
CA GLN A 104 5.21 -5.83 -9.16
C GLN A 104 5.08 -5.04 -7.87
N ALA A 105 5.39 -3.75 -7.89
CA ALA A 105 5.22 -2.82 -6.78
C ALA A 105 3.96 -1.97 -7.02
N ILE A 106 2.98 -2.08 -6.11
CA ILE A 106 1.72 -1.34 -6.16
C ILE A 106 1.77 -0.24 -5.11
N VAL A 107 1.50 1.01 -5.51
CA VAL A 107 1.54 2.17 -4.63
C VAL A 107 0.12 2.65 -4.31
N ASN A 108 -0.21 2.71 -3.01
CA ASN A 108 -1.50 3.14 -2.48
C ASN A 108 -2.72 2.48 -3.17
N ALA A 109 -2.54 1.28 -3.74
CA ALA A 109 -3.54 0.57 -4.52
C ALA A 109 -4.09 1.37 -5.72
N ARG A 110 -3.29 2.28 -6.29
CA ARG A 110 -3.71 3.18 -7.39
C ARG A 110 -3.02 2.89 -8.71
N ALA A 111 -1.76 2.50 -8.66
CA ALA A 111 -0.96 2.18 -9.83
C ALA A 111 0.20 1.26 -9.45
N ASP A 112 0.84 0.68 -10.45
CA ASP A 112 1.93 -0.25 -10.29
C ASP A 112 3.07 -0.01 -11.29
N VAL A 113 4.25 -0.51 -10.92
CA VAL A 113 5.46 -0.64 -11.74
C VAL A 113 6.17 -1.93 -11.37
N ALA A 114 7.17 -2.34 -12.17
CA ALA A 114 8.00 -3.48 -11.80
C ALA A 114 8.75 -3.27 -10.47
N GLY A 115 9.08 -2.02 -10.14
CA GLY A 115 9.76 -1.67 -8.90
C GLY A 115 11.25 -2.01 -8.86
N ALA A 116 11.80 -2.56 -9.95
CA ALA A 116 13.23 -2.88 -10.08
C ALA A 116 14.08 -1.64 -10.37
N ASP A 117 13.52 -0.63 -11.02
CA ASP A 117 14.13 0.69 -11.19
C ASP A 117 13.70 1.61 -10.03
N ALA A 118 14.68 2.08 -9.25
CA ALA A 118 14.43 2.92 -8.10
C ALA A 118 13.83 4.29 -8.47
N ALA A 119 14.24 4.87 -9.60
CA ALA A 119 13.73 6.17 -10.05
C ALA A 119 12.28 6.06 -10.54
N GLU A 120 11.93 4.97 -11.23
CA GLU A 120 10.56 4.70 -11.66
C GLU A 120 9.64 4.51 -10.45
N LEU A 121 10.08 3.74 -9.44
CA LEU A 121 9.33 3.54 -8.19
C LEU A 121 9.15 4.87 -7.44
N GLU A 122 10.20 5.67 -7.29
CA GLU A 122 10.14 6.98 -6.64
C GLU A 122 9.15 7.91 -7.38
N ALA A 123 9.22 7.99 -8.71
CA ALA A 123 8.31 8.79 -9.49
C ALA A 123 6.83 8.34 -9.31
N LEU A 124 6.61 7.03 -9.20
CA LEU A 124 5.29 6.49 -8.91
C LEU A 124 4.81 6.90 -7.51
N THR A 125 5.67 6.83 -6.50
CA THR A 125 5.29 7.19 -5.13
C THR A 125 4.90 8.66 -5.01
N VAL A 126 5.60 9.55 -5.71
CA VAL A 126 5.26 10.99 -5.76
C VAL A 126 3.92 11.21 -6.47
N ARG A 127 3.67 10.52 -7.59
CA ARG A 127 2.44 10.67 -8.37
C ARG A 127 1.21 10.15 -7.61
N GLU A 128 1.36 9.05 -6.90
CA GLU A 128 0.27 8.36 -6.21
C GLU A 128 0.24 8.67 -4.70
N ASP A 129 0.94 9.72 -4.27
CA ASP A 129 0.86 10.17 -2.88
C ASP A 129 -0.59 10.59 -2.55
N ARG A 130 -1.16 9.97 -1.51
CA ARG A 130 -2.51 10.29 -1.03
C ARG A 130 -2.52 11.43 -0.01
N GLY A 131 -1.34 11.88 0.42
CA GLY A 131 -1.20 12.83 1.52
C GLY A 131 -1.81 12.29 2.83
N ALA A 132 -2.24 13.21 3.67
CA ALA A 132 -2.94 12.92 4.93
C ALA A 132 -4.47 12.81 4.76
N SER A 133 -4.96 12.53 3.56
CA SER A 133 -6.39 12.34 3.30
C SER A 133 -6.90 11.02 3.86
N GLY A 134 -8.20 10.94 4.14
CA GLY A 134 -8.88 9.73 4.63
C GLY A 134 -9.27 9.84 6.10
N PRO A 135 -9.90 8.78 6.65
CA PRO A 135 -10.26 8.76 8.07
C PRO A 135 -9.02 8.66 8.95
N GLU A 136 -9.09 9.25 10.15
CA GLU A 136 -8.12 8.99 11.20
C GLU A 136 -8.09 7.49 11.50
N LEU A 137 -6.89 6.94 11.64
CA LEU A 137 -6.68 5.50 11.87
C LEU A 137 -5.57 5.29 12.89
N SER A 138 -5.85 4.51 13.93
CA SER A 138 -4.87 4.13 14.94
C SER A 138 -4.97 2.64 15.31
N ILE A 139 -3.89 2.13 15.90
CA ILE A 139 -3.87 0.83 16.59
C ILE A 139 -3.72 1.11 18.07
N GLU A 140 -4.72 0.75 18.88
CA GLU A 140 -4.78 1.02 20.30
C GLU A 140 -5.20 -0.22 21.08
N LYS A 141 -4.32 -0.73 21.94
CA LYS A 141 -4.62 -1.87 22.84
C LYS A 141 -5.23 -3.09 22.13
N GLY A 142 -4.72 -3.43 20.95
CA GLY A 142 -5.21 -4.56 20.16
C GLY A 142 -6.49 -4.28 19.37
N LEU A 143 -6.84 -3.02 19.18
CA LEU A 143 -7.96 -2.57 18.35
C LEU A 143 -7.45 -1.71 17.19
N ALA A 144 -8.03 -1.89 16.01
CA ALA A 144 -7.99 -0.89 14.96
C ALA A 144 -9.14 0.11 15.23
N VAL A 145 -8.80 1.38 15.41
CA VAL A 145 -9.75 2.46 15.67
C VAL A 145 -9.80 3.38 14.46
N ILE A 146 -10.98 3.52 13.86
CA ILE A 146 -11.21 4.31 12.64
C ILE A 146 -12.17 5.45 12.99
N GLY A 147 -11.78 6.68 12.64
CA GLY A 147 -12.61 7.87 12.80
C GLY A 147 -13.74 7.98 11.77
N ALA A 148 -14.56 9.03 11.93
CA ALA A 148 -15.55 9.40 10.91
C ALA A 148 -14.85 9.93 9.65
N GLY A 149 -15.49 9.76 8.49
CA GLY A 149 -15.00 10.28 7.22
C GLY A 149 -15.93 9.99 6.06
N GLU A 150 -15.57 10.44 4.90
CA GLU A 150 -16.31 10.16 3.67
C GLU A 150 -15.97 8.75 3.17
N ALA A 151 -16.95 7.85 3.21
CA ALA A 151 -16.79 6.51 2.67
C ALA A 151 -17.09 6.50 1.17
N PRO A 152 -16.30 5.75 0.36
CA PRO A 152 -16.60 5.60 -1.06
C PRO A 152 -17.88 4.78 -1.27
N PRO A 153 -18.49 4.85 -2.48
CA PRO A 153 -19.57 3.95 -2.85
C PRO A 153 -19.16 2.49 -2.63
N GLY A 154 -19.99 1.73 -1.88
CA GLY A 154 -19.67 0.35 -1.49
C GLY A 154 -18.87 0.22 -0.18
N GLY A 155 -18.45 1.33 0.42
CA GLY A 155 -17.69 1.36 1.66
C GLY A 155 -16.20 1.01 1.45
N ALA A 156 -15.52 0.71 2.54
CA ALA A 156 -14.13 0.28 2.54
C ALA A 156 -13.95 -1.03 3.31
N GLU A 157 -12.99 -1.81 2.89
CA GLU A 157 -12.53 -3.03 3.56
C GLU A 157 -11.42 -2.67 4.54
N VAL A 158 -11.45 -3.26 5.73
CA VAL A 158 -10.44 -3.05 6.76
C VAL A 158 -9.58 -4.31 6.82
N TRP A 159 -8.33 -4.17 6.38
CA TRP A 159 -7.37 -5.26 6.30
C TRP A 159 -6.33 -5.17 7.41
N LEU A 160 -6.15 -6.23 8.16
CA LEU A 160 -4.96 -6.46 8.97
C LEU A 160 -3.88 -7.10 8.09
N VAL A 161 -2.72 -6.46 8.01
CA VAL A 161 -1.50 -6.99 7.39
C VAL A 161 -0.47 -7.20 8.49
N ARG A 162 -0.06 -8.42 8.71
CA ARG A 162 0.95 -8.76 9.70
C ARG A 162 2.25 -9.12 9.00
N TYR A 163 3.37 -8.52 9.40
CA TYR A 163 4.65 -8.74 8.74
C TYR A 163 5.81 -8.90 9.74
N ASP A 164 6.87 -9.57 9.31
CA ASP A 164 8.14 -9.66 10.03
C ASP A 164 8.99 -8.44 9.67
N PRO A 165 9.32 -7.54 10.61
CA PRO A 165 10.11 -6.35 10.34
C PRO A 165 11.60 -6.66 10.17
N SER A 166 12.05 -7.86 10.52
CA SER A 166 13.46 -8.26 10.41
C SER A 166 13.83 -8.62 8.98
N THR A 167 15.13 -8.50 8.65
CA THR A 167 15.65 -9.05 7.41
C THR A 167 15.67 -10.58 7.49
N ARG A 168 15.03 -11.22 6.52
CA ARG A 168 15.03 -12.68 6.36
C ARG A 168 15.92 -13.06 5.19
N GLU A 169 16.94 -13.87 5.43
CA GLU A 169 17.82 -14.38 4.39
C GLU A 169 17.43 -15.80 3.99
N VAL A 170 17.29 -16.05 2.69
CA VAL A 170 16.94 -17.36 2.16
C VAL A 170 17.99 -17.84 1.17
N ALA A 171 18.59 -18.99 1.47
CA ALA A 171 19.48 -19.69 0.53
C ALA A 171 18.62 -20.49 -0.47
N VAL A 172 18.46 -19.96 -1.68
CA VAL A 172 17.68 -20.59 -2.74
C VAL A 172 18.46 -21.74 -3.35
N LYS A 173 17.88 -22.94 -3.33
CA LYS A 173 18.61 -24.16 -3.76
C LYS A 173 18.27 -24.59 -5.19
N ARG A 174 17.17 -24.12 -5.76
CA ARG A 174 16.69 -24.52 -7.10
C ARG A 174 15.99 -23.34 -7.79
N GLY A 175 15.60 -23.50 -9.06
CA GLY A 175 14.96 -22.46 -9.86
C GLY A 175 15.96 -21.41 -10.36
N GLU A 176 15.46 -20.29 -10.86
CA GLU A 176 16.27 -19.26 -11.52
C GLU A 176 17.28 -18.56 -10.58
N ASN A 177 17.01 -18.55 -9.28
CA ASN A 177 17.90 -17.97 -8.26
C ASN A 177 18.74 -19.03 -7.53
N ALA A 178 18.89 -20.25 -8.08
CA ALA A 178 19.66 -21.31 -7.44
C ALA A 178 21.08 -20.86 -7.08
N GLY A 179 21.52 -21.20 -5.85
CA GLY A 179 22.82 -20.83 -5.32
C GLY A 179 22.95 -19.42 -4.74
N ARG A 180 21.89 -18.59 -4.82
CA ARG A 180 21.89 -17.24 -4.26
C ARG A 180 21.36 -17.22 -2.83
N LEU A 181 21.90 -16.32 -2.03
CA LEU A 181 21.34 -15.92 -0.73
C LEU A 181 20.57 -14.63 -0.95
N LEU A 182 19.23 -14.68 -0.75
CA LEU A 182 18.34 -13.56 -1.02
C LEU A 182 17.84 -12.95 0.29
N PRO A 183 18.12 -11.67 0.56
CA PRO A 183 17.54 -10.95 1.68
C PRO A 183 16.13 -10.46 1.34
N HIS A 184 15.23 -10.50 2.32
CA HIS A 184 13.86 -9.98 2.24
C HIS A 184 13.56 -9.11 3.46
N ALA A 185 13.02 -7.91 3.25
CA ALA A 185 12.52 -7.03 4.31
C ALA A 185 11.00 -7.10 4.39
N HIS A 186 10.45 -6.83 5.58
CA HIS A 186 9.01 -6.66 5.81
C HIS A 186 8.13 -7.76 5.17
N VAL A 187 8.57 -9.01 5.37
CA VAL A 187 7.89 -10.18 4.80
C VAL A 187 6.51 -10.31 5.43
N VAL A 188 5.47 -10.20 4.62
CA VAL A 188 4.09 -10.39 5.06
C VAL A 188 3.88 -11.86 5.43
N VAL A 189 3.37 -12.08 6.66
CA VAL A 189 3.08 -13.41 7.18
C VAL A 189 1.59 -13.67 7.30
N ASP A 190 0.76 -12.60 7.33
CA ASP A 190 -0.69 -12.77 7.38
C ASP A 190 -1.43 -11.58 6.75
N LEU A 191 -2.60 -11.86 6.20
CA LEU A 191 -3.50 -10.89 5.58
C LEU A 191 -4.94 -11.28 5.92
N VAL A 192 -5.62 -10.48 6.71
CA VAL A 192 -6.95 -10.81 7.24
C VAL A 192 -7.90 -9.64 7.01
N LEU A 193 -9.05 -9.91 6.39
CA LEU A 193 -10.16 -8.97 6.36
C LEU A 193 -10.82 -8.96 7.74
N ILE A 194 -10.63 -7.88 8.51
CA ILE A 194 -11.16 -7.75 9.87
C ILE A 194 -12.51 -7.04 9.94
N GLY A 195 -12.91 -6.36 8.86
CA GLY A 195 -14.22 -5.71 8.82
C GLY A 195 -14.43 -4.82 7.61
N ARG A 196 -15.50 -4.02 7.68
CA ARG A 196 -15.86 -3.03 6.67
C ARG A 196 -16.23 -1.72 7.33
N TRP A 197 -15.70 -0.62 6.82
CA TRP A 197 -15.98 0.73 7.27
C TRP A 197 -16.91 1.45 6.29
N ARG A 198 -17.85 2.24 6.82
CA ARG A 198 -18.90 2.92 6.02
C ARG A 198 -19.03 4.42 6.32
N GLY A 199 -17.97 5.00 6.91
CA GLY A 199 -17.93 6.44 7.17
C GLY A 199 -18.14 6.82 8.65
N GLU A 200 -18.75 5.95 9.45
CA GLU A 200 -18.94 6.18 10.88
C GLU A 200 -17.73 5.71 11.69
N PRO A 201 -17.48 6.26 12.88
CA PRO A 201 -16.42 5.77 13.76
C PRO A 201 -16.64 4.29 14.11
N GLU A 202 -15.61 3.47 13.89
CA GLU A 202 -15.67 2.03 14.16
C GLU A 202 -14.41 1.52 14.83
N ARG A 203 -14.53 0.34 15.48
CA ARG A 203 -13.44 -0.37 16.12
C ARG A 203 -13.50 -1.84 15.75
N PHE A 204 -12.33 -2.40 15.41
CA PHE A 204 -12.20 -3.82 15.06
C PHE A 204 -11.15 -4.48 15.93
N ASP A 205 -11.48 -5.63 16.50
CA ASP A 205 -10.51 -6.43 17.27
C ASP A 205 -9.42 -6.95 16.33
N LEU A 206 -8.16 -6.76 16.73
CA LEU A 206 -7.04 -7.39 16.07
C LEU A 206 -6.81 -8.79 16.67
N PRO A 207 -6.81 -9.85 15.86
CA PRO A 207 -6.48 -11.19 16.32
C PRO A 207 -5.12 -11.23 17.02
N ALA A 208 -4.99 -12.01 18.09
CA ALA A 208 -3.75 -12.16 18.84
C ALA A 208 -2.57 -12.51 17.90
N LYS A 209 -1.40 -11.91 18.15
CA LYS A 209 -0.19 -12.22 17.38
C LYS A 209 0.35 -13.60 17.75
N PRO A 210 0.65 -14.47 16.77
CA PRO A 210 1.31 -15.74 17.03
C PRO A 210 2.76 -15.56 17.51
N ASP A 211 3.38 -14.44 17.16
CA ASP A 211 4.74 -14.05 17.56
C ASP A 211 4.77 -12.55 17.83
N ARG A 212 5.24 -12.15 19.02
CA ARG A 212 5.31 -10.73 19.43
C ARG A 212 6.28 -9.90 18.60
N ARG A 213 7.22 -10.52 17.89
CA ARG A 213 8.16 -9.84 16.99
C ARG A 213 7.50 -9.33 15.71
N LEU A 214 6.34 -9.85 15.37
CA LEU A 214 5.59 -9.40 14.20
C LEU A 214 4.96 -8.03 14.45
N VAL A 215 4.87 -7.24 13.39
CA VAL A 215 4.25 -5.92 13.39
C VAL A 215 2.90 -6.01 12.70
N ASP A 216 1.90 -5.40 13.31
CA ASP A 216 0.58 -5.24 12.73
C ASP A 216 0.50 -3.90 11.98
N ALA A 217 -0.04 -3.95 10.77
CA ALA A 217 -0.47 -2.79 10.01
C ALA A 217 -1.95 -2.95 9.65
N VAL A 218 -2.67 -1.83 9.63
CA VAL A 218 -4.07 -1.80 9.22
C VAL A 218 -4.21 -0.91 8.00
N LEU A 219 -4.93 -1.41 6.98
CA LEU A 219 -5.28 -0.68 5.78
C LEU A 219 -6.79 -0.50 5.72
N VAL A 220 -7.25 0.72 5.51
CA VAL A 220 -8.64 1.01 5.10
C VAL A 220 -8.62 1.21 3.61
N GLN A 221 -9.18 0.28 2.87
CA GLN A 221 -9.11 0.21 1.41
C GLN A 221 -10.50 0.26 0.80
N SER A 222 -10.72 1.07 -0.22
CA SER A 222 -11.98 1.09 -0.97
C SER A 222 -12.37 -0.31 -1.41
N ALA A 223 -13.66 -0.65 -1.30
CA ALA A 223 -14.16 -1.96 -1.67
C ALA A 223 -13.77 -2.35 -3.10
N GLY A 224 -13.56 -3.65 -3.33
CA GLY A 224 -13.15 -4.17 -4.64
C GLY A 224 -11.68 -3.91 -4.97
N THR A 225 -10.83 -3.82 -3.97
CA THR A 225 -9.38 -3.59 -4.14
C THR A 225 -9.07 -2.22 -4.76
N GLY A 226 -9.92 -1.24 -4.48
CA GLY A 226 -9.71 0.15 -4.89
C GLY A 226 -8.63 0.86 -4.05
N PRO A 227 -8.49 2.19 -4.17
CA PRO A 227 -7.46 2.97 -3.49
C PRO A 227 -7.45 2.78 -1.97
N ILE A 228 -6.26 2.80 -1.37
CA ILE A 228 -6.09 2.87 0.08
C ILE A 228 -6.45 4.27 0.55
N LEU A 229 -7.37 4.34 1.52
CA LEU A 229 -7.87 5.58 2.11
C LEU A 229 -7.05 5.99 3.33
N ALA A 230 -6.71 5.02 4.18
CA ALA A 230 -5.87 5.21 5.35
C ALA A 230 -5.02 3.98 5.62
N ALA A 231 -3.86 4.18 6.22
CA ALA A 231 -2.96 3.13 6.65
C ALA A 231 -2.27 3.53 7.95
N VAL A 232 -2.02 2.55 8.81
CA VAL A 232 -1.21 2.72 10.01
C VAL A 232 -0.36 1.48 10.24
N LYS A 233 0.84 1.65 10.76
CA LYS A 233 1.66 0.56 11.28
C LYS A 233 1.82 0.70 12.79
N GLU A 234 1.80 -0.43 13.49
CA GLU A 234 2.14 -0.46 14.91
C GLU A 234 3.58 0.06 15.09
N ARG A 235 3.79 0.88 16.11
CA ARG A 235 5.12 1.34 16.47
C ARG A 235 5.73 0.34 17.44
N PRO A 236 6.98 -0.08 17.25
CA PRO A 236 7.69 -0.82 18.28
C PRO A 236 7.69 -0.04 19.59
N GLU A 237 7.37 -0.71 20.70
CA GLU A 237 7.53 -0.17 22.05
C GLU A 237 9.01 0.04 22.41
#